data_1c21baf094fce060d250a825cc81e702
#
_entry.id   1c21baf094fce060d250a825cc81e702
#
_cell.length_a   1.000
_cell.length_b   1.000
_cell.length_c   1.000
_cell.angle_alpha   90.00
_cell.angle_beta   90.00
_cell.angle_gamma   90.00
#
_symmetry.space_group_name_H-M   'P 1'
#
loop_
_entity.id
_entity.type
_entity.pdbx_description
1 polymer ?
#
loop_
_entity_poly.entity_id
_entity_poly.type
_entity_poly.pdbx_seq_one_letter_code
_entity_poly.pdbx_strand_id
1 'polypeptide(L)'
;TYAQNASHLSMISGYGVTEIYDNGEQKYGALNSIGGWFDITKKEQLKKGYLTWCWFWGYTKNLGCNDDIVGPIYMRGEKNMDRMWRVAPSVLYTHNAMSIGIELDATTVAYGTPDSRYKVSDTHNVTNFRICTMLKYNF
;
A
#
# COMPACT_ATOMS: atom_id res chain seq x y z
N THR A 1 3.29 1.08 12.03
CA THR A 1 1.89 1.29 12.41
C THR A 1 1.15 -0.05 12.41
N TYR A 2 0.46 -0.35 13.50
CA TYR A 2 -0.57 -1.38 13.57
C TYR A 2 -1.93 -0.67 13.57
N ALA A 3 -2.89 -1.20 12.85
CA ALA A 3 -4.22 -0.61 12.78
C ALA A 3 -5.29 -1.67 12.53
N GLN A 4 -6.52 -1.36 12.97
CA GLN A 4 -7.74 -2.10 12.68
C GLN A 4 -8.60 -1.29 11.73
N ASN A 5 -9.13 -1.93 10.68
CA ASN A 5 -9.91 -1.29 9.63
C ASN A 5 -9.25 0.00 9.09
N ALA A 6 -7.96 -0.09 8.74
CA ALA A 6 -7.17 1.03 8.24
C ALA A 6 -7.28 1.23 6.72
N SER A 7 -8.38 0.83 6.12
CA SER A 7 -8.62 0.98 4.67
C SER A 7 -8.52 2.43 4.19
N HIS A 8 -8.89 3.40 5.05
CA HIS A 8 -8.74 4.84 4.79
C HIS A 8 -7.28 5.31 4.75
N LEU A 9 -6.35 4.58 5.37
CA LEU A 9 -4.90 4.86 5.32
C LEU A 9 -4.20 4.19 4.14
N SER A 10 -4.95 3.65 3.18
CA SER A 10 -4.42 2.92 2.03
C SER A 10 -3.66 1.63 2.38
N MET A 11 -3.91 1.06 3.56
CA MET A 11 -3.39 -0.25 3.97
C MET A 11 -4.30 -1.37 3.47
N ILE A 12 -3.77 -2.59 3.37
CA ILE A 12 -4.57 -3.80 3.14
C ILE A 12 -5.36 -4.06 4.41
N SER A 13 -6.62 -3.63 4.45
CA SER A 13 -7.46 -3.69 5.64
C SER A 13 -8.93 -3.53 5.27
N GLY A 14 -9.81 -3.77 6.23
CA GLY A 14 -11.25 -3.67 6.04
C GLY A 14 -12.01 -4.24 7.23
N TYR A 15 -13.19 -4.78 6.95
CA TYR A 15 -14.03 -5.47 7.93
C TYR A 15 -14.85 -6.57 7.24
N GLY A 16 -15.31 -7.54 8.01
CA GLY A 16 -16.18 -8.60 7.53
C GLY A 16 -17.28 -8.92 8.52
N VAL A 17 -18.31 -9.64 8.06
CA VAL A 17 -19.41 -10.10 8.91
C VAL A 17 -18.94 -11.31 9.69
N THR A 18 -18.93 -11.21 11.04
CA THR A 18 -18.49 -12.25 11.95
C THR A 18 -19.65 -13.01 12.58
N GLU A 19 -20.87 -12.46 12.56
CA GLU A 19 -22.07 -13.10 13.08
C GLU A 19 -23.30 -12.58 12.36
N ILE A 20 -24.26 -13.44 12.10
CA ILE A 20 -25.57 -13.10 11.52
C ILE A 20 -26.63 -13.61 12.48
N TYR A 21 -27.44 -12.70 13.01
CA TYR A 21 -28.51 -13.02 13.97
C TYR A 21 -29.80 -13.45 13.26
N ASP A 22 -30.68 -14.16 13.95
CA ASP A 22 -31.97 -14.64 13.40
C ASP A 22 -32.89 -13.50 12.92
N ASN A 23 -32.73 -12.31 13.49
CA ASN A 23 -33.47 -11.10 13.05
C ASN A 23 -32.88 -10.43 11.82
N GLY A 24 -31.80 -10.97 11.24
CA GLY A 24 -31.11 -10.43 10.07
C GLY A 24 -30.06 -9.36 10.38
N GLU A 25 -29.87 -8.99 11.65
CA GLU A 25 -28.79 -8.09 12.04
C GLU A 25 -27.43 -8.77 11.89
N GLN A 26 -26.38 -7.97 11.63
CA GLN A 26 -25.03 -8.45 11.40
C GLN A 26 -24.04 -7.80 12.37
N LYS A 27 -23.15 -8.60 12.90
CA LYS A 27 -22.00 -8.13 13.65
C LYS A 27 -20.78 -8.10 12.74
N TYR A 28 -19.95 -7.08 12.88
CA TYR A 28 -18.77 -6.86 12.06
C TYR A 28 -17.48 -6.97 12.87
N GLY A 29 -16.50 -7.64 12.32
CA GLY A 29 -15.12 -7.71 12.83
C GLY A 29 -14.17 -6.94 11.92
N ALA A 30 -13.25 -6.18 12.51
CA ALA A 30 -12.23 -5.45 11.78
C ALA A 30 -11.06 -6.35 11.38
N LEU A 31 -10.55 -6.17 10.16
CA LEU A 31 -9.28 -6.75 9.74
C LEU A 31 -8.12 -5.95 10.33
N ASN A 32 -7.20 -6.68 10.94
CA ASN A 32 -5.96 -6.13 11.47
C ASN A 32 -4.93 -6.00 10.35
N SER A 33 -4.13 -4.96 10.40
CA SER A 33 -3.03 -4.75 9.47
C SER A 33 -1.84 -4.09 10.14
N ILE A 34 -0.67 -4.37 9.61
CA ILE A 34 0.57 -3.69 9.98
C ILE A 34 1.19 -3.11 8.72
N GLY A 35 1.79 -1.94 8.83
CA GLY A 35 2.48 -1.31 7.72
C GLY A 35 3.30 -0.12 8.13
N GLY A 36 4.14 0.30 7.22
CA GLY A 36 4.99 1.47 7.39
C GLY A 36 5.65 1.84 6.07
N TRP A 37 6.23 3.01 6.05
CA TRP A 37 7.00 3.52 4.93
C TRP A 37 8.10 4.43 5.43
N PHE A 38 9.12 4.58 4.62
CA PHE A 38 10.13 5.62 4.79
C PHE A 38 10.45 6.26 3.44
N ASP A 39 10.92 7.47 3.52
CA ASP A 39 11.32 8.30 2.40
C ASP A 39 12.65 8.96 2.73
N ILE A 40 13.62 8.82 1.84
CA ILE A 40 14.93 9.45 1.97
C ILE A 40 15.10 10.41 0.79
N THR A 41 15.22 11.70 1.10
CA THR A 41 15.41 12.75 0.09
C THR A 41 16.78 13.39 0.25
N LYS A 42 17.55 13.45 -0.84
CA LYS A 42 18.84 14.16 -0.92
C LYS A 42 18.76 15.22 -2.02
N LYS A 43 19.18 16.44 -1.68
CA LYS A 43 19.33 17.53 -2.64
C LYS A 43 20.81 17.76 -2.96
N GLU A 44 21.13 17.85 -4.24
CA GLU A 44 22.49 18.05 -4.73
C GLU A 44 22.53 19.30 -5.62
N GLN A 45 23.36 20.27 -5.24
CA GLN A 45 23.50 21.51 -5.99
C GLN A 45 24.41 21.29 -7.21
N LEU A 46 23.95 21.70 -8.38
CA LEU A 46 24.72 21.69 -9.62
C LEU A 46 25.14 23.13 -9.99
N LYS A 47 26.03 23.26 -10.99
CA LYS A 47 26.39 24.57 -11.55
C LYS A 47 25.18 25.36 -12.07
N LYS A 48 24.20 24.65 -12.61
CA LYS A 48 22.90 25.22 -13.02
C LYS A 48 21.78 24.33 -12.45
N GLY A 49 21.00 24.89 -11.50
CA GLY A 49 19.90 24.17 -10.87
C GLY A 49 20.37 23.16 -9.81
N TYR A 50 19.52 22.18 -9.52
CA TYR A 50 19.79 21.14 -8.53
C TYR A 50 19.08 19.83 -8.88
N LEU A 51 19.65 18.71 -8.41
CA LEU A 51 19.02 17.41 -8.42
C LEU A 51 18.40 17.13 -7.06
N THR A 52 17.20 16.58 -7.06
CA THR A 52 16.58 15.99 -5.87
C THR A 52 16.42 14.50 -6.11
N TRP A 53 17.13 13.72 -5.31
CA TRP A 53 17.01 12.27 -5.28
C TRP A 53 16.02 11.91 -4.20
N CYS A 54 15.08 11.02 -4.51
CA CYS A 54 14.15 10.50 -3.55
C CYS A 54 14.14 8.97 -3.62
N TRP A 55 14.11 8.34 -2.47
CA TRP A 55 14.02 6.89 -2.35
C TRP A 55 12.88 6.56 -1.41
N PHE A 56 11.78 6.08 -1.98
CA PHE A 56 10.62 5.63 -1.24
C PHE A 56 10.65 4.12 -1.06
N TRP A 57 10.30 3.65 0.13
CA TRP A 57 9.98 2.27 0.43
C TRP A 57 8.73 2.20 1.30
N GLY A 58 7.78 1.31 0.97
CA GLY A 58 6.55 1.09 1.70
C GLY A 58 6.24 -0.39 1.85
N TYR A 59 5.60 -0.76 2.94
CA TYR A 59 5.17 -2.12 3.24
C TYR A 59 3.83 -2.11 3.95
N THR A 60 2.95 -3.07 3.62
CA THR A 60 1.73 -3.35 4.36
C THR A 60 1.44 -4.84 4.33
N LYS A 61 0.89 -5.38 5.43
CA LYS A 61 0.52 -6.77 5.58
C LYS A 61 -0.85 -6.90 6.22
N ASN A 62 -1.66 -7.80 5.69
CA ASN A 62 -2.90 -8.28 6.28
C ASN A 62 -2.58 -9.26 7.41
N LEU A 63 -3.17 -9.08 8.58
CA LEU A 63 -3.03 -9.97 9.74
C LEU A 63 -4.32 -10.77 10.02
N GLY A 64 -5.36 -10.55 9.18
CA GLY A 64 -6.66 -11.19 9.33
C GLY A 64 -7.54 -10.55 10.42
N CYS A 65 -8.69 -11.16 10.65
CA CYS A 65 -9.63 -10.82 11.71
C CYS A 65 -9.31 -11.61 12.99
N ASN A 66 -9.77 -11.13 14.15
CA ASN A 66 -9.69 -11.89 15.39
C ASN A 66 -10.72 -13.02 15.44
N ASP A 67 -11.89 -12.79 14.82
CA ASP A 67 -13.00 -13.71 14.74
C ASP A 67 -13.14 -14.30 13.33
N ASP A 68 -13.81 -15.44 13.22
CA ASP A 68 -14.11 -16.04 11.92
C ASP A 68 -15.13 -15.18 11.17
N ILE A 69 -14.93 -15.03 9.87
CA ILE A 69 -15.81 -14.27 8.99
C ILE A 69 -16.76 -15.26 8.33
N VAL A 70 -18.06 -15.11 8.63
CA VAL A 70 -19.14 -16.00 8.19
C VAL A 70 -19.97 -15.43 7.05
N GLY A 71 -19.76 -14.16 6.69
CA GLY A 71 -20.50 -13.44 5.67
C GLY A 71 -19.64 -12.58 4.76
N PRO A 72 -20.22 -11.54 4.12
CA PRO A 72 -19.48 -10.66 3.22
C PRO A 72 -18.29 -9.97 3.90
N ILE A 73 -17.22 -9.77 3.11
CA ILE A 73 -16.06 -8.99 3.51
C ILE A 73 -15.94 -7.75 2.64
N TYR A 74 -15.60 -6.63 3.27
CA TYR A 74 -15.40 -5.31 2.67
C TYR A 74 -14.00 -4.84 3.01
N MET A 75 -13.10 -4.90 2.04
CA MET A 75 -11.71 -4.54 2.28
C MET A 75 -11.12 -3.75 1.12
N ARG A 76 -10.07 -3.02 1.42
CA ARG A 76 -9.23 -2.39 0.42
C ARG A 76 -8.18 -3.40 -0.07
N GLY A 77 -8.09 -3.55 -1.38
CA GLY A 77 -7.30 -4.58 -2.04
C GLY A 77 -8.12 -5.83 -2.34
N GLU A 78 -7.48 -6.81 -2.94
CA GLU A 78 -8.10 -8.10 -3.24
C GLU A 78 -8.16 -8.97 -1.98
N LYS A 79 -9.19 -9.80 -1.88
CA LYS A 79 -9.47 -10.63 -0.70
C LYS A 79 -8.37 -11.65 -0.37
N ASN A 80 -7.55 -12.00 -1.35
CA ASN A 80 -6.45 -12.95 -1.25
C ASN A 80 -5.07 -12.30 -1.10
N MET A 81 -5.00 -10.99 -0.85
CA MET A 81 -3.75 -10.28 -0.61
C MET A 81 -3.25 -10.51 0.82
N ASP A 82 -2.02 -11.03 0.96
CA ASP A 82 -1.33 -11.15 2.24
C ASP A 82 -0.55 -9.88 2.57
N ARG A 83 0.33 -9.47 1.65
CA ARG A 83 1.23 -8.33 1.85
C ARG A 83 1.54 -7.63 0.54
N MET A 84 1.92 -6.39 0.66
CA MET A 84 2.41 -5.58 -0.46
C MET A 84 3.63 -4.79 0.00
N TRP A 85 4.63 -4.68 -0.86
CA TRP A 85 5.74 -3.75 -0.70
C TRP A 85 6.00 -3.01 -2.00
N ARG A 86 6.48 -1.79 -1.87
CA ARG A 86 6.76 -0.88 -2.97
C ARG A 86 8.10 -0.21 -2.76
N VAL A 87 8.88 -0.14 -3.83
CA VAL A 87 10.12 0.64 -3.92
C VAL A 87 9.99 1.59 -5.09
N ALA A 88 10.26 2.88 -4.85
CA ALA A 88 10.12 3.90 -5.89
C ALA A 88 11.27 4.93 -5.81
N PRO A 89 12.46 4.61 -6.35
CA PRO A 89 13.51 5.61 -6.54
C PRO A 89 13.08 6.63 -7.60
N SER A 90 13.37 7.89 -7.34
CA SER A 90 13.10 8.97 -8.27
C SER A 90 14.22 10.02 -8.28
N VAL A 91 14.35 10.73 -9.39
CA VAL A 91 15.22 11.87 -9.54
C VAL A 91 14.48 13.00 -10.22
N LEU A 92 14.64 14.21 -9.67
CA LEU A 92 14.06 15.44 -10.19
C LEU A 92 15.18 16.46 -10.40
N TYR A 93 15.34 16.92 -11.63
CA TYR A 93 16.18 18.07 -11.95
C TYR A 93 15.33 19.33 -11.98
N THR A 94 15.79 20.37 -11.26
CA THR A 94 15.11 21.68 -11.22
C THR A 94 16.09 22.77 -11.62
N HIS A 95 15.68 23.60 -12.58
CA HIS A 95 16.40 24.80 -13.00
C HIS A 95 15.41 25.94 -13.23
N ASN A 96 15.60 27.06 -12.51
CA ASN A 96 14.66 28.19 -12.50
C ASN A 96 13.22 27.72 -12.22
N ALA A 97 12.28 28.08 -13.09
CA ALA A 97 10.87 27.74 -12.97
C ALA A 97 10.53 26.31 -13.44
N MET A 98 11.48 25.56 -14.00
CA MET A 98 11.23 24.28 -14.65
C MET A 98 11.80 23.11 -13.85
N SER A 99 11.03 22.03 -13.74
CA SER A 99 11.49 20.77 -13.18
C SER A 99 11.11 19.61 -14.11
N ILE A 100 12.03 18.69 -14.30
CA ILE A 100 11.82 17.43 -15.02
C ILE A 100 12.29 16.27 -14.16
N GLY A 101 11.50 15.20 -14.10
CA GLY A 101 11.82 14.05 -13.26
C GLY A 101 11.38 12.74 -13.84
N ILE A 102 11.96 11.69 -13.26
CA ILE A 102 11.61 10.29 -13.54
C ILE A 102 11.53 9.53 -12.23
N GLU A 103 10.53 8.64 -12.11
CA GLU A 103 10.36 7.69 -11.03
C GLU A 103 10.27 6.28 -11.62
N LEU A 104 10.99 5.35 -11.01
CA LEU A 104 10.87 3.92 -11.28
C LEU A 104 10.14 3.30 -10.10
N ASP A 105 9.01 2.67 -10.36
CA ASP A 105 8.16 2.06 -9.33
C ASP A 105 8.16 0.54 -9.50
N ALA A 106 8.52 -0.18 -8.46
CA ALA A 106 8.36 -1.62 -8.38
C ALA A 106 7.44 -1.95 -7.21
N THR A 107 6.26 -2.48 -7.52
CA THR A 107 5.27 -2.90 -6.51
C THR A 107 5.10 -4.41 -6.59
N THR A 108 5.35 -5.09 -5.48
CA THR A 108 5.16 -6.55 -5.35
C THR A 108 4.03 -6.82 -4.36
N VAL A 109 3.11 -7.68 -4.77
CA VAL A 109 2.00 -8.15 -3.95
C VAL A 109 2.09 -9.67 -3.81
N ALA A 110 1.94 -10.16 -2.58
CA ALA A 110 1.80 -11.58 -2.31
C ALA A 110 0.30 -11.93 -2.23
N TYR A 111 -0.13 -12.80 -3.12
CA TYR A 111 -1.48 -13.37 -3.16
C TYR A 111 -1.43 -14.82 -2.69
N GLY A 112 -2.47 -15.27 -1.99
CA GLY A 112 -2.55 -16.64 -1.50
C GLY A 112 -3.97 -17.07 -1.18
N THR A 113 -4.11 -18.05 -0.29
CA THR A 113 -5.40 -18.61 0.12
C THR A 113 -5.78 -18.04 1.49
N PRO A 114 -6.89 -17.31 1.62
CA PRO A 114 -7.38 -16.84 2.91
C PRO A 114 -8.05 -17.98 3.69
N ASP A 115 -7.85 -18.02 5.01
CA ASP A 115 -8.60 -18.86 5.95
C ASP A 115 -9.92 -18.20 6.38
N SER A 116 -10.64 -18.81 7.35
CA SER A 116 -11.89 -18.27 7.88
C SER A 116 -11.76 -16.90 8.55
N ARG A 117 -10.57 -16.52 8.98
CA ARG A 117 -10.24 -15.22 9.57
C ARG A 117 -9.62 -14.26 8.57
N TYR A 118 -9.59 -14.62 7.30
CA TYR A 118 -8.92 -13.88 6.23
C TYR A 118 -7.42 -13.61 6.46
N LYS A 119 -6.77 -14.49 7.22
CA LYS A 119 -5.32 -14.58 7.23
C LYS A 119 -4.90 -15.43 6.04
N VAL A 120 -4.01 -14.86 5.22
CA VAL A 120 -3.63 -15.45 3.93
C VAL A 120 -2.37 -16.32 4.09
N SER A 121 -2.41 -17.52 3.52
CA SER A 121 -1.31 -18.50 3.46
C SER A 121 -1.02 -18.91 2.03
N ASP A 122 -0.03 -19.79 1.82
CA ASP A 122 0.38 -20.35 0.51
C ASP A 122 0.57 -19.28 -0.57
N THR A 123 1.35 -18.26 -0.24
CA THR A 123 1.46 -17.07 -1.05
C THR A 123 2.43 -17.21 -2.21
N HIS A 124 2.07 -16.60 -3.35
CA HIS A 124 2.94 -16.33 -4.49
C HIS A 124 3.05 -14.82 -4.75
N ASN A 125 4.20 -14.36 -5.22
CA ASN A 125 4.45 -12.95 -5.46
C ASN A 125 4.15 -12.58 -6.92
N VAL A 126 3.50 -11.44 -7.10
CA VAL A 126 3.31 -10.78 -8.41
C VAL A 126 3.92 -9.41 -8.34
N THR A 127 4.82 -9.09 -9.27
CA THR A 127 5.51 -7.79 -9.32
C THR A 127 5.09 -7.02 -10.56
N ASN A 128 4.76 -5.75 -10.37
CA ASN A 128 4.48 -4.79 -11.43
C ASN A 128 5.55 -3.69 -11.42
N PHE A 129 5.96 -3.26 -12.61
CA PHE A 129 6.90 -2.17 -12.82
C PHE A 129 6.20 -1.03 -13.55
N ARG A 130 6.48 0.20 -13.12
CA ARG A 130 5.98 1.42 -13.74
C ARG A 130 7.09 2.45 -13.83
N ILE A 131 7.13 3.16 -14.95
CA ILE A 131 7.98 4.33 -15.15
C ILE A 131 7.06 5.54 -15.24
N CYS A 132 7.30 6.53 -14.38
CA CYS A 132 6.59 7.80 -14.39
C CYS A 132 7.56 8.92 -14.74
N THR A 133 7.13 9.80 -15.63
CA THR A 133 7.85 11.05 -15.97
C THR A 133 7.04 12.25 -15.50
N MET A 134 7.72 13.28 -15.06
CA MET A 134 7.09 14.52 -14.60
C MET A 134 7.76 15.72 -15.27
N LEU A 135 6.95 16.63 -15.77
CA LEU A 135 7.35 17.97 -16.18
C LEU A 135 6.52 18.98 -15.39
N LYS A 136 7.18 19.89 -14.69
CA LYS A 136 6.53 20.94 -13.90
C LYS A 136 7.10 22.30 -14.27
N TYR A 137 6.22 23.27 -14.44
CA TYR A 137 6.56 24.67 -14.60
C TYR A 137 5.85 25.51 -13.53
N ASN A 138 6.61 26.37 -12.85
CA ASN A 138 6.07 27.29 -11.82
C ASN A 138 6.04 28.69 -12.43
N PHE A 139 4.85 29.28 -12.51
CA PHE A 139 4.62 30.66 -13.00
C PHE A 139 4.94 31.69 -11.94
#